data_6b6407cb7868dd85164c5fc1d43e9ad0
#
_entry.id   6b6407cb7868dd85164c5fc1d43e9ad0
#
_cell.length_a   1.000
_cell.length_b   1.000
_cell.length_c   1.000
_cell.angle_alpha   90.00
_cell.angle_beta   90.00
_cell.angle_gamma   90.00
#
_symmetry.space_group_name_H-M   'P 1'
#
loop_
_entity.id
_entity.type
_entity.pdbx_description
1 polymer ?
#
loop_
_entity_poly.entity_id
_entity_poly.type
_entity_poly.pdbx_seq_one_letter_code
_entity_poly.pdbx_strand_id
1 'polypeptide(L)'
;CGGHRRISQMLRNIYDRERAGALRATADGVTGNPVLRCNLTISSTPFAARKYYKNDLVNGTFGRMVFSFKPRQERDGRIPRQGEYDDAFLAKLDEYIARLGICKGRFVIKPLNRLIDQLSLDMATLGDLTDDNTLWDYSKRSLVSAWKAGCLLWILNNQTWTKAIGNIVEWLVYHDVWSKVQVFGDMFGQETDNMNEAQRRGPKNLLDDLPTSFNESQLEALRISLGKTKEGTKNQLYKWVHRKFITYSPQTGLYTKTQEYLK
;
A
#
# COMPACT_ATOMS: atom_id res chain seq x y z
N CYS A 1 -19.99 21.89 -2.16
CA CYS A 1 -19.10 20.78 -1.74
C CYS A 1 -19.16 19.50 -2.60
N GLY A 2 -19.79 19.53 -3.80
CA GLY A 2 -19.87 18.36 -4.68
C GLY A 2 -18.60 18.04 -5.48
N GLY A 3 -17.66 18.97 -5.61
CA GLY A 3 -16.50 18.84 -6.48
C GLY A 3 -15.50 17.73 -6.06
N HIS A 4 -15.19 17.63 -4.77
CA HIS A 4 -14.22 16.66 -4.27
C HIS A 4 -14.66 15.19 -4.49
N ARG A 5 -15.91 14.85 -4.13
CA ARG A 5 -16.47 13.50 -4.34
C ARG A 5 -16.48 13.11 -5.82
N ARG A 6 -16.73 14.06 -6.71
CA ARG A 6 -16.73 13.84 -8.14
C ARG A 6 -15.33 13.57 -8.69
N ILE A 7 -14.33 14.31 -8.22
CA ILE A 7 -12.92 14.09 -8.60
C ILE A 7 -12.46 12.70 -8.11
N SER A 8 -12.74 12.35 -6.86
CA SER A 8 -12.40 11.03 -6.31
C SER A 8 -13.02 9.90 -7.12
N GLN A 9 -14.29 10.00 -7.50
CA GLN A 9 -14.95 9.00 -8.36
C GLN A 9 -14.30 8.93 -9.74
N MET A 10 -14.01 10.06 -10.34
CA MET A 10 -13.35 10.12 -11.65
C MET A 10 -11.97 9.48 -11.61
N LEU A 11 -11.17 9.72 -10.57
CA LEU A 11 -9.85 9.11 -10.40
C LEU A 11 -9.95 7.57 -10.25
N ARG A 12 -10.96 7.08 -9.54
CA ARG A 12 -11.20 5.62 -9.45
C ARG A 12 -11.54 5.04 -10.83
N ASN A 13 -12.45 5.66 -11.56
CA ASN A 13 -12.83 5.20 -12.89
C ASN A 13 -11.65 5.20 -13.88
N ILE A 14 -10.76 6.21 -13.79
CA ILE A 14 -9.53 6.28 -14.59
C ILE A 14 -8.61 5.08 -14.24
N TYR A 15 -8.40 4.81 -12.96
CA TYR A 15 -7.54 3.72 -12.51
C TYR A 15 -8.07 2.35 -12.95
N ASP A 16 -9.38 2.14 -12.82
CA ASP A 16 -10.06 0.89 -13.16
C ASP A 16 -10.39 0.79 -14.67
N ARG A 17 -10.05 1.81 -15.47
CA ARG A 17 -10.35 1.92 -16.90
C ARG A 17 -11.85 1.87 -17.20
N GLU A 18 -12.64 2.39 -16.30
CA GLU A 18 -14.07 2.52 -16.46
C GLU A 18 -14.42 3.84 -17.20
N ARG A 19 -15.66 3.91 -17.67
CA ARG A 19 -16.15 5.12 -18.30
C ARG A 19 -16.34 6.22 -17.25
N ALA A 20 -15.86 7.42 -17.55
CA ALA A 20 -16.04 8.57 -16.69
C ALA A 20 -16.67 9.69 -17.51
N GLY A 21 -17.84 10.12 -17.10
CA GLY A 21 -18.56 11.19 -17.78
C GLY A 21 -19.46 11.97 -16.84
N ALA A 22 -19.94 13.11 -17.31
CA ALA A 22 -20.94 13.90 -16.66
C ALA A 22 -22.06 14.20 -17.65
N LEU A 23 -23.27 13.79 -17.30
CA LEU A 23 -24.49 14.29 -17.95
C LEU A 23 -24.76 15.66 -17.35
N ARG A 24 -24.63 16.70 -18.16
CA ARG A 24 -25.14 18.03 -17.82
C ARG A 24 -26.35 18.30 -18.72
N ALA A 25 -27.49 18.50 -18.11
CA ALA A 25 -28.71 18.92 -18.77
C ALA A 25 -28.73 20.44 -18.99
N THR A 26 -27.71 20.97 -19.69
CA THR A 26 -27.69 22.39 -20.13
C THR A 26 -27.67 22.44 -21.65
N ALA A 27 -28.32 23.44 -22.23
CA ALA A 27 -28.46 23.57 -23.69
C ALA A 27 -27.10 23.53 -24.44
N ASP A 28 -26.00 23.99 -23.80
CA ASP A 28 -24.64 24.01 -24.36
C ASP A 28 -23.74 22.93 -23.78
N GLY A 29 -24.31 21.94 -23.10
CA GLY A 29 -23.56 20.92 -22.42
C GLY A 29 -23.06 19.83 -23.37
N VAL A 30 -21.75 19.67 -23.51
CA VAL A 30 -21.15 18.48 -24.13
C VAL A 30 -21.33 17.32 -23.18
N THR A 31 -22.14 16.34 -23.56
CA THR A 31 -22.31 15.09 -22.83
C THR A 31 -21.38 14.03 -23.42
N GLY A 32 -20.50 13.46 -22.62
CA GLY A 32 -19.62 12.39 -23.03
C GLY A 32 -19.36 11.42 -21.88
N ASN A 33 -19.22 10.15 -22.21
CA ASN A 33 -18.86 9.11 -21.26
C ASN A 33 -17.65 8.32 -21.78
N PRO A 34 -16.50 9.00 -22.01
CA PRO A 34 -15.29 8.34 -22.53
C PRO A 34 -14.61 7.48 -21.48
N VAL A 35 -13.79 6.52 -21.96
CA VAL A 35 -12.79 5.88 -21.12
C VAL A 35 -11.59 6.82 -21.04
N LEU A 36 -11.40 7.43 -19.89
CA LEU A 36 -10.27 8.33 -19.67
C LEU A 36 -9.00 7.51 -19.37
N ARG A 37 -7.90 7.93 -20.00
CA ARG A 37 -6.57 7.37 -19.77
C ARG A 37 -5.61 8.50 -19.44
N CYS A 38 -5.18 8.59 -18.20
CA CYS A 38 -4.18 9.58 -17.81
C CYS A 38 -3.29 9.04 -16.68
N ASN A 39 -2.11 9.59 -16.59
CA ASN A 39 -1.23 9.46 -15.45
C ASN A 39 -1.28 10.79 -14.69
N LEU A 40 -1.31 10.71 -13.37
CA LEU A 40 -1.39 11.87 -12.50
C LEU A 40 -0.31 11.77 -11.43
N THR A 41 0.52 12.80 -11.33
CA THR A 41 1.49 12.97 -10.25
C THR A 41 1.14 14.22 -9.47
N ILE A 42 1.03 14.10 -8.15
CA ILE A 42 0.69 15.21 -7.25
C ILE A 42 1.80 15.33 -6.22
N SER A 43 2.38 16.52 -6.10
CA SER A 43 3.29 16.86 -5.01
C SER A 43 2.55 17.67 -3.95
N SER A 44 2.74 17.30 -2.69
CA SER A 44 2.06 17.93 -1.56
C SER A 44 2.89 17.83 -0.28
N THR A 45 2.58 18.66 0.71
CA THR A 45 3.09 18.46 2.07
C THR A 45 2.29 17.35 2.77
N PRO A 46 2.88 16.63 3.75
CA PRO A 46 2.14 15.62 4.53
C PRO A 46 0.85 16.17 5.15
N PHE A 47 0.89 17.39 5.67
CA PHE A 47 -0.29 18.04 6.24
C PHE A 47 -1.41 18.25 5.23
N ALA A 48 -1.10 18.76 4.03
CA ALA A 48 -2.10 18.99 2.98
C ALA A 48 -2.63 17.67 2.42
N ALA A 49 -1.76 16.65 2.25
CA ALA A 49 -2.15 15.31 1.86
C ALA A 49 -3.14 14.70 2.86
N ARG A 50 -2.84 14.77 4.17
CA ARG A 50 -3.71 14.27 5.25
C ARG A 50 -5.08 14.96 5.22
N LYS A 51 -5.09 16.29 5.07
CA LYS A 51 -6.34 17.06 4.98
C LYS A 51 -7.17 16.65 3.75
N TYR A 52 -6.52 16.43 2.61
CA TYR A 52 -7.19 16.04 1.37
C TYR A 52 -7.81 14.64 1.46
N TYR A 53 -7.02 13.66 1.92
CA TYR A 53 -7.44 12.26 1.96
C TYR A 53 -8.26 11.87 3.19
N LYS A 54 -8.47 12.76 4.16
CA LYS A 54 -9.20 12.46 5.40
C LYS A 54 -10.52 11.70 5.16
N ASN A 55 -11.29 12.09 4.14
CA ASN A 55 -12.57 11.47 3.82
C ASN A 55 -12.46 10.40 2.72
N ASP A 56 -11.28 10.17 2.16
CA ASP A 56 -11.03 9.26 1.04
C ASP A 56 -10.30 7.98 1.46
N LEU A 57 -9.90 7.86 2.72
CA LEU A 57 -9.24 6.66 3.25
C LEU A 57 -10.11 5.42 3.07
N VAL A 58 -11.44 5.56 3.23
CA VAL A 58 -12.44 4.48 3.16
C VAL A 58 -13.01 4.27 1.77
N ASN A 59 -13.05 5.30 0.94
CA ASN A 59 -13.78 5.25 -0.34
C ASN A 59 -13.03 4.58 -1.49
N GLY A 60 -11.84 4.02 -1.20
CA GLY A 60 -11.01 3.28 -2.14
C GLY A 60 -10.19 4.12 -3.12
N THR A 61 -10.29 5.45 -3.12
CA THR A 61 -9.43 6.34 -3.92
C THR A 61 -8.01 6.31 -3.40
N PHE A 62 -7.85 6.41 -2.09
CA PHE A 62 -6.56 6.35 -1.40
C PHE A 62 -5.76 5.10 -1.76
N GLY A 63 -6.41 3.92 -1.73
CA GLY A 63 -5.74 2.66 -2.07
C GLY A 63 -5.22 2.59 -3.51
N ARG A 64 -5.80 3.37 -4.44
CA ARG A 64 -5.39 3.40 -5.85
C ARG A 64 -4.23 4.34 -6.15
N MET A 65 -3.85 5.18 -5.18
CA MET A 65 -2.70 6.07 -5.27
C MET A 65 -1.44 5.39 -4.73
N VAL A 66 -0.33 5.57 -5.43
CA VAL A 66 1.01 5.22 -4.93
C VAL A 66 1.57 6.44 -4.23
N PHE A 67 2.00 6.26 -2.99
CA PHE A 67 2.58 7.33 -2.19
C PHE A 67 4.09 7.18 -2.13
N SER A 68 4.77 8.31 -2.21
CA SER A 68 6.21 8.38 -1.96
C SER A 68 6.46 9.51 -0.98
N PHE A 69 6.88 9.14 0.23
CA PHE A 69 7.22 10.09 1.28
C PHE A 69 8.73 10.21 1.40
N LYS A 70 9.23 11.44 1.35
CA LYS A 70 10.63 11.75 1.63
C LYS A 70 10.72 12.37 3.02
N PRO A 71 11.39 11.73 3.98
CA PRO A 71 11.64 12.33 5.28
C PRO A 71 12.40 13.65 5.13
N ARG A 72 12.20 14.55 6.10
CA ARG A 72 12.94 15.80 6.12
C ARG A 72 14.43 15.49 6.24
N GLN A 73 15.19 15.88 5.22
CA GLN A 73 16.64 15.77 5.23
C GLN A 73 17.25 17.00 5.93
N GLU A 74 18.47 16.84 6.43
CA GLU A 74 19.27 17.97 6.88
C GLU A 74 19.41 18.99 5.75
N ARG A 75 19.43 20.26 6.10
CA ARG A 75 19.56 21.34 5.13
C ARG A 75 20.99 21.35 4.62
N ASP A 76 21.20 20.96 3.36
CA ASP A 76 22.51 21.07 2.71
C ASP A 76 22.81 22.46 2.15
N GLY A 77 21.87 23.40 2.30
CA GLY A 77 21.99 24.77 1.80
C GLY A 77 21.94 24.92 0.28
N ARG A 78 21.83 23.82 -0.46
CA ARG A 78 21.80 23.85 -1.93
C ARG A 78 20.36 23.92 -2.42
N ILE A 79 20.10 24.83 -3.34
CA ILE A 79 18.83 24.88 -4.06
C ILE A 79 18.90 23.85 -5.20
N PRO A 80 18.00 22.84 -5.24
CA PRO A 80 17.94 21.91 -6.36
C PRO A 80 17.74 22.69 -7.66
N ARG A 81 18.63 22.49 -8.62
CA ARG A 81 18.45 23.05 -9.96
C ARG A 81 17.80 21.99 -10.83
N GLN A 82 16.78 22.38 -11.57
CA GLN A 82 16.20 21.54 -12.60
C GLN A 82 17.22 21.46 -13.75
N GLY A 83 17.60 20.23 -14.12
CA GLY A 83 18.41 19.99 -15.30
C GLY A 83 17.59 20.09 -16.57
N GLU A 84 18.24 20.31 -17.68
CA GLU A 84 17.65 20.18 -19.01
C GLU A 84 17.87 18.76 -19.52
N TYR A 85 16.89 18.24 -20.26
CA TYR A 85 17.02 16.98 -20.97
C TYR A 85 17.72 17.25 -22.30
N ASP A 86 18.88 16.63 -22.52
CA ASP A 86 19.61 16.72 -23.77
C ASP A 86 18.99 15.82 -24.86
N ASP A 87 19.40 16.03 -26.11
CA ASP A 87 18.90 15.29 -27.27
C ASP A 87 19.19 13.77 -27.13
N ALA A 88 20.31 13.41 -26.50
CA ALA A 88 20.64 12.01 -26.26
C ALA A 88 19.68 11.33 -25.31
N PHE A 89 19.26 12.03 -24.25
CA PHE A 89 18.22 11.55 -23.34
C PHE A 89 16.87 11.41 -24.06
N LEU A 90 16.48 12.42 -24.85
CA LEU A 90 15.22 12.41 -25.60
C LEU A 90 15.19 11.27 -26.62
N ALA A 91 16.27 11.07 -27.38
CA ALA A 91 16.36 9.95 -28.31
C ALA A 91 16.23 8.58 -27.64
N LYS A 92 16.82 8.42 -26.44
CA LYS A 92 16.67 7.20 -25.63
C LYS A 92 15.25 7.02 -25.10
N LEU A 93 14.58 8.11 -24.74
CA LEU A 93 13.18 8.08 -24.32
C LEU A 93 12.27 7.63 -25.47
N ASP A 94 12.52 8.10 -26.69
CA ASP A 94 11.75 7.72 -27.88
C ASP A 94 11.85 6.22 -28.17
N GLU A 95 13.02 5.60 -27.98
CA GLU A 95 13.17 4.15 -28.08
C GLU A 95 12.25 3.41 -27.08
N TYR A 96 12.18 3.87 -25.85
CA TYR A 96 11.30 3.28 -24.83
C TYR A 96 9.82 3.45 -25.17
N ILE A 97 9.44 4.63 -25.67
CA ILE A 97 8.07 4.90 -26.15
C ILE A 97 7.71 3.98 -27.30
N ALA A 98 8.62 3.80 -28.26
CA ALA A 98 8.42 2.90 -29.38
C ALA A 98 8.20 1.44 -28.92
N ARG A 99 9.01 0.94 -27.96
CA ARG A 99 8.83 -0.40 -27.37
C ARG A 99 7.45 -0.57 -26.73
N LEU A 100 6.96 0.44 -26.04
CA LEU A 100 5.61 0.41 -25.46
C LEU A 100 4.53 0.41 -26.54
N GLY A 101 4.71 1.18 -27.62
CA GLY A 101 3.74 1.32 -28.70
C GLY A 101 3.48 0.04 -29.49
N ILE A 102 4.50 -0.81 -29.64
CA ILE A 102 4.40 -2.09 -30.37
C ILE A 102 3.88 -3.23 -29.49
N CYS A 103 3.96 -3.12 -28.17
CA CYS A 103 3.49 -4.16 -27.25
C CYS A 103 1.96 -4.16 -27.18
N LYS A 104 1.35 -5.24 -27.68
CA LYS A 104 -0.10 -5.46 -27.66
C LYS A 104 -0.41 -6.86 -27.16
N GLY A 105 -1.55 -7.03 -26.52
CA GLY A 105 -2.03 -8.33 -26.10
C GLY A 105 -1.87 -8.59 -24.60
N ARG A 106 -1.98 -9.87 -24.22
CA ARG A 106 -1.89 -10.34 -22.84
C ARG A 106 -0.56 -11.05 -22.62
N PHE A 107 0.19 -10.61 -21.64
CA PHE A 107 1.47 -11.20 -21.26
C PHE A 107 1.36 -11.97 -19.95
N VAL A 108 2.10 -13.06 -19.82
CA VAL A 108 2.27 -13.82 -18.58
C VAL A 108 3.74 -13.79 -18.20
N ILE A 109 4.07 -13.01 -17.19
CA ILE A 109 5.44 -12.84 -16.71
C ILE A 109 5.60 -13.68 -15.44
N LYS A 110 5.97 -14.97 -15.61
CA LYS A 110 6.04 -15.94 -14.49
C LYS A 110 6.90 -15.45 -13.31
N PRO A 111 8.12 -14.88 -13.51
CA PRO A 111 8.92 -14.39 -12.38
C PRO A 111 8.23 -13.26 -11.61
N LEU A 112 7.57 -12.32 -12.32
CA LEU A 112 6.84 -11.22 -11.70
C LEU A 112 5.67 -11.75 -10.87
N ASN A 113 4.89 -12.68 -11.42
CA ASN A 113 3.74 -13.24 -10.69
C ASN A 113 4.20 -13.95 -9.41
N ARG A 114 5.27 -14.77 -9.47
CA ARG A 114 5.84 -15.42 -8.28
C ARG A 114 6.30 -14.42 -7.23
N LEU A 115 6.96 -13.34 -7.65
CA LEU A 115 7.41 -12.28 -6.73
C LEU A 115 6.21 -11.61 -6.05
N ILE A 116 5.18 -11.25 -6.81
CA ILE A 116 3.96 -10.64 -6.25
C ILE A 116 3.23 -11.59 -5.30
N ASP A 117 3.14 -12.89 -5.63
CA ASP A 117 2.54 -13.90 -4.75
C ASP A 117 3.33 -13.99 -3.43
N GLN A 118 4.67 -13.99 -3.48
CA GLN A 118 5.53 -13.99 -2.29
C GLN A 118 5.32 -12.72 -1.46
N LEU A 119 5.40 -11.53 -2.08
CA LEU A 119 5.16 -10.26 -1.39
C LEU A 119 3.75 -10.17 -0.79
N SER A 120 2.76 -10.80 -1.42
CA SER A 120 1.41 -10.89 -0.87
C SER A 120 1.37 -11.72 0.42
N LEU A 121 2.11 -12.83 0.47
CA LEU A 121 2.24 -13.63 1.69
C LEU A 121 2.99 -12.88 2.79
N ASP A 122 4.05 -12.17 2.44
CA ASP A 122 4.83 -11.37 3.38
C ASP A 122 3.97 -10.26 4.00
N MET A 123 3.18 -9.56 3.18
CA MET A 123 2.25 -8.52 3.68
C MET A 123 1.11 -9.11 4.53
N ALA A 124 0.59 -10.27 4.17
CA ALA A 124 -0.41 -10.97 4.99
C ALA A 124 0.18 -11.39 6.34
N THR A 125 1.40 -11.91 6.33
CA THR A 125 2.13 -12.28 7.54
C THR A 125 2.35 -11.07 8.44
N LEU A 126 2.77 -9.93 7.87
CA LEU A 126 2.93 -8.68 8.60
C LEU A 126 1.60 -8.21 9.20
N GLY A 127 0.50 -8.27 8.44
CA GLY A 127 -0.84 -7.94 8.92
C GLY A 127 -1.28 -8.84 10.08
N ASP A 128 -0.98 -10.15 10.00
CA ASP A 128 -1.29 -11.10 11.07
C ASP A 128 -0.44 -10.85 12.34
N LEU A 129 0.83 -10.45 12.20
CA LEU A 129 1.71 -10.12 13.32
C LEU A 129 1.31 -8.82 14.02
N THR A 130 0.89 -7.84 13.25
CA THR A 130 0.52 -6.52 13.76
C THR A 130 -0.95 -6.42 14.17
N ASP A 131 -1.76 -7.44 13.84
CA ASP A 131 -3.22 -7.40 13.95
C ASP A 131 -3.83 -6.14 13.28
N ASP A 132 -3.29 -5.81 12.12
CA ASP A 132 -3.69 -4.62 11.37
C ASP A 132 -4.27 -5.00 10.00
N ASN A 133 -5.60 -5.15 9.97
CA ASN A 133 -6.31 -5.42 8.72
C ASN A 133 -6.22 -4.26 7.73
N THR A 134 -6.06 -3.04 8.21
CA THR A 134 -5.95 -1.83 7.38
C THR A 134 -4.65 -1.88 6.58
N LEU A 135 -3.55 -2.28 7.22
CA LEU A 135 -2.26 -2.48 6.56
C LEU A 135 -2.37 -3.50 5.41
N TRP A 136 -3.05 -4.61 5.66
CA TRP A 136 -3.31 -5.63 4.64
C TRP A 136 -4.12 -5.10 3.47
N ASP A 137 -5.20 -4.35 3.73
CA ASP A 137 -6.06 -3.80 2.68
C ASP A 137 -5.33 -2.77 1.80
N TYR A 138 -4.45 -1.96 2.37
CA TYR A 138 -3.63 -1.02 1.58
C TYR A 138 -2.53 -1.73 0.80
N SER A 139 -1.92 -2.77 1.36
CA SER A 139 -0.88 -3.53 0.67
C SER A 139 -1.38 -4.23 -0.59
N LYS A 140 -2.62 -4.72 -0.62
CA LYS A 140 -3.23 -5.31 -1.81
C LYS A 140 -3.17 -4.38 -3.03
N ARG A 141 -3.42 -3.10 -2.83
CA ARG A 141 -3.38 -2.11 -3.92
C ARG A 141 -1.95 -1.72 -4.30
N SER A 142 -1.05 -1.67 -3.32
CA SER A 142 0.38 -1.48 -3.56
C SER A 142 0.95 -2.61 -4.41
N LEU A 143 0.58 -3.87 -4.13
CA LEU A 143 0.94 -5.04 -4.93
C LEU A 143 0.47 -4.93 -6.39
N VAL A 144 -0.79 -4.52 -6.63
CA VAL A 144 -1.32 -4.31 -7.98
C VAL A 144 -0.55 -3.22 -8.72
N SER A 145 -0.23 -2.11 -8.05
CA SER A 145 0.53 -1.01 -8.65
C SER A 145 1.96 -1.42 -8.98
N ALA A 146 2.62 -2.15 -8.08
CA ALA A 146 3.95 -2.68 -8.30
C ALA A 146 3.97 -3.75 -9.42
N TRP A 147 2.95 -4.59 -9.51
CA TRP A 147 2.79 -5.53 -10.63
C TRP A 147 2.68 -4.79 -11.97
N LYS A 148 1.87 -3.73 -12.06
CA LYS A 148 1.76 -2.89 -13.26
C LYS A 148 3.12 -2.26 -13.63
N ALA A 149 3.85 -1.74 -12.65
CA ALA A 149 5.19 -1.19 -12.86
C ALA A 149 6.18 -2.27 -13.33
N GLY A 150 6.14 -3.47 -12.75
CA GLY A 150 6.94 -4.61 -13.16
C GLY A 150 6.68 -5.04 -14.61
N CYS A 151 5.42 -5.04 -15.05
CA CYS A 151 5.06 -5.28 -16.45
C CYS A 151 5.67 -4.22 -17.37
N LEU A 152 5.59 -2.95 -17.00
CA LEU A 152 6.13 -1.84 -17.75
C LEU A 152 7.65 -1.95 -17.86
N LEU A 153 8.35 -2.17 -16.76
CA LEU A 153 9.80 -2.33 -16.73
C LEU A 153 10.26 -3.53 -17.55
N TRP A 154 9.53 -4.64 -17.54
CA TRP A 154 9.83 -5.81 -18.35
C TRP A 154 9.70 -5.51 -19.84
N ILE A 155 8.66 -4.77 -20.28
CA ILE A 155 8.51 -4.33 -21.67
C ILE A 155 9.70 -3.43 -22.08
N LEU A 156 10.01 -2.44 -21.24
CA LEU A 156 11.11 -1.50 -21.49
C LEU A 156 12.47 -2.20 -21.54
N ASN A 157 12.62 -3.32 -20.85
CA ASN A 157 13.82 -4.16 -20.87
C ASN A 157 13.75 -5.29 -21.93
N ASN A 158 13.14 -5.01 -23.08
CA ASN A 158 13.02 -5.97 -24.19
C ASN A 158 12.42 -7.32 -23.76
N GLN A 159 11.39 -7.30 -22.94
CA GLN A 159 10.69 -8.47 -22.43
C GLN A 159 11.61 -9.47 -21.68
N THR A 160 12.71 -8.96 -21.12
CA THR A 160 13.65 -9.76 -20.35
C THR A 160 13.54 -9.43 -18.87
N TRP A 161 13.28 -10.46 -18.04
CA TRP A 161 13.26 -10.32 -16.60
C TRP A 161 14.68 -10.26 -16.03
N THR A 162 14.93 -9.31 -15.14
CA THR A 162 16.21 -9.19 -14.42
C THR A 162 15.97 -9.07 -12.91
N LYS A 163 16.99 -9.39 -12.11
CA LYS A 163 16.97 -9.18 -10.67
C LYS A 163 16.72 -7.71 -10.31
N ALA A 164 17.25 -6.77 -11.10
CA ALA A 164 17.06 -5.34 -10.89
C ALA A 164 15.57 -4.95 -10.99
N ILE A 165 14.83 -5.50 -11.97
CA ILE A 165 13.38 -5.29 -12.08
C ILE A 165 12.68 -5.84 -10.83
N GLY A 166 13.05 -7.05 -10.37
CA GLY A 166 12.51 -7.64 -9.16
C GLY A 166 12.72 -6.76 -7.93
N ASN A 167 13.93 -6.26 -7.73
CA ASN A 167 14.26 -5.37 -6.61
C ASN A 167 13.45 -4.06 -6.65
N ILE A 168 13.22 -3.49 -7.84
CA ILE A 168 12.39 -2.28 -7.98
C ILE A 168 10.93 -2.58 -7.62
N VAL A 169 10.38 -3.71 -8.07
CA VAL A 169 9.00 -4.12 -7.77
C VAL A 169 8.82 -4.32 -6.27
N GLU A 170 9.73 -5.02 -5.63
CA GLU A 170 9.74 -5.24 -4.18
C GLU A 170 9.84 -3.91 -3.43
N TRP A 171 10.80 -3.07 -3.80
CA TRP A 171 10.97 -1.74 -3.21
C TRP A 171 9.71 -0.89 -3.35
N LEU A 172 9.02 -0.91 -4.49
CA LEU A 172 7.79 -0.14 -4.71
C LEU A 172 6.68 -0.55 -3.74
N VAL A 173 6.51 -1.85 -3.46
CA VAL A 173 5.51 -2.34 -2.50
C VAL A 173 5.82 -1.81 -1.11
N TYR A 174 7.04 -2.06 -0.61
CA TYR A 174 7.43 -1.66 0.74
C TYR A 174 7.46 -0.14 0.91
N HIS A 175 7.95 0.59 -0.10
CA HIS A 175 8.02 2.05 -0.05
C HIS A 175 6.64 2.70 -0.05
N ASP A 176 5.70 2.21 -0.86
CA ASP A 176 4.32 2.72 -0.88
C ASP A 176 3.61 2.44 0.45
N VAL A 177 3.69 1.21 0.97
CA VAL A 177 3.11 0.84 2.26
C VAL A 177 3.73 1.66 3.39
N TRP A 178 5.07 1.75 3.43
CA TRP A 178 5.78 2.55 4.42
C TRP A 178 5.38 4.02 4.34
N SER A 179 5.30 4.60 3.15
CA SER A 179 4.90 5.99 2.95
C SER A 179 3.49 6.27 3.45
N LYS A 180 2.55 5.35 3.19
CA LYS A 180 1.19 5.42 3.71
C LYS A 180 1.16 5.40 5.23
N VAL A 181 1.91 4.49 5.84
CA VAL A 181 2.01 4.39 7.30
C VAL A 181 2.64 5.66 7.90
N GLN A 182 3.73 6.17 7.32
CA GLN A 182 4.40 7.38 7.83
C GLN A 182 3.51 8.63 7.77
N VAL A 183 2.75 8.78 6.70
CA VAL A 183 1.94 9.99 6.49
C VAL A 183 0.56 9.87 7.13
N PHE A 184 -0.06 8.69 7.12
CA PHE A 184 -1.47 8.52 7.45
C PHE A 184 -1.72 7.51 8.58
N GLY A 185 -0.69 6.86 9.12
CA GLY A 185 -0.84 5.74 10.06
C GLY A 185 -1.70 6.05 11.28
N ASP A 186 -1.65 7.27 11.79
CA ASP A 186 -2.48 7.75 12.88
C ASP A 186 -3.95 8.00 12.49
N MET A 187 -4.27 8.07 11.20
CA MET A 187 -5.63 8.28 10.70
C MET A 187 -6.37 6.95 10.46
N PHE A 188 -5.64 5.85 10.25
CA PHE A 188 -6.23 4.55 9.95
C PHE A 188 -7.03 3.94 11.12
N GLY A 189 -6.74 4.32 12.36
CA GLY A 189 -7.48 3.87 13.54
C GLY A 189 -8.60 4.78 14.01
N GLN A 190 -8.78 5.96 13.41
CA GLN A 190 -9.77 6.94 13.87
C GLN A 190 -11.20 6.66 13.45
N GLU A 191 -11.41 5.76 12.49
CA GLU A 191 -12.74 5.37 12.05
C GLU A 191 -13.34 4.23 12.87
N THR A 192 -12.53 3.54 13.67
CA THR A 192 -12.98 2.40 14.47
C THR A 192 -13.13 2.68 15.94
N ASP A 193 -12.65 3.76 16.49
CA ASP A 193 -12.97 4.19 17.88
C ASP A 193 -12.07 5.36 18.31
N ASN A 194 -12.64 6.26 19.11
CA ASN A 194 -12.06 7.38 19.85
C ASN A 194 -10.83 6.98 20.69
N MET A 195 -9.63 6.82 20.10
CA MET A 195 -8.48 6.38 20.88
C MET A 195 -7.22 7.24 20.76
N ASN A 196 -6.73 7.54 21.94
CA ASN A 196 -5.51 8.22 22.38
C ASN A 196 -4.37 8.43 21.39
N GLU A 197 -4.01 9.70 21.21
CA GLU A 197 -2.98 10.24 20.29
C GLU A 197 -1.53 9.77 20.54
N ALA A 198 -1.26 9.08 21.65
CA ALA A 198 0.11 8.82 22.11
C ALA A 198 0.80 7.56 21.52
N GLN A 199 0.10 6.69 20.77
CA GLN A 199 0.59 5.33 20.49
C GLN A 199 0.92 5.00 19.01
N ARG A 200 1.13 5.99 18.12
CA ARG A 200 1.05 5.75 16.67
C ARG A 200 2.36 5.90 15.94
N ARG A 201 3.26 4.97 16.16
CA ARG A 201 4.50 4.82 15.37
C ARG A 201 4.52 3.47 14.65
N GLY A 202 3.72 3.33 13.57
CA GLY A 202 3.70 2.13 12.74
C GLY A 202 2.98 0.92 13.36
N PRO A 203 2.73 -0.14 12.58
CA PRO A 203 2.12 -1.36 13.07
C PRO A 203 3.06 -2.03 14.06
N LYS A 204 2.59 -2.22 15.30
CA LYS A 204 3.35 -2.85 16.36
C LYS A 204 3.13 -4.36 16.32
N ASN A 205 4.22 -5.12 16.29
CA ASN A 205 4.12 -6.57 16.39
C ASN A 205 3.75 -6.96 17.83
N LEU A 206 2.52 -7.44 18.01
CA LEU A 206 1.99 -7.82 19.32
C LEU A 206 2.78 -8.97 19.97
N LEU A 207 3.34 -9.88 19.15
CA LEU A 207 4.12 -10.99 19.69
C LEU A 207 5.43 -10.51 20.34
N ASP A 208 6.06 -9.43 19.85
CA ASP A 208 7.30 -8.92 20.44
C ASP A 208 7.10 -8.41 21.87
N ASP A 209 5.90 -7.86 22.15
CA ASP A 209 5.54 -7.34 23.47
C ASP A 209 5.06 -8.41 24.46
N LEU A 210 4.81 -9.63 24.00
CA LEU A 210 4.41 -10.75 24.84
C LEU A 210 5.63 -11.55 25.30
N PRO A 211 5.61 -12.19 26.47
CA PRO A 211 6.66 -13.12 26.89
C PRO A 211 6.74 -14.34 25.95
N THR A 212 7.82 -15.12 26.03
CA THR A 212 8.01 -16.33 25.23
C THR A 212 6.86 -17.33 25.40
N SER A 213 6.30 -17.43 26.62
CA SER A 213 5.09 -18.19 26.91
C SER A 213 4.08 -17.28 27.57
N PHE A 214 2.84 -17.28 27.10
CA PHE A 214 1.78 -16.40 27.56
C PHE A 214 0.40 -17.10 27.49
N ASN A 215 -0.59 -16.56 28.18
CA ASN A 215 -1.96 -17.02 28.15
C ASN A 215 -2.87 -16.02 27.38
N GLU A 216 -4.12 -16.44 27.15
CA GLU A 216 -5.12 -15.62 26.45
C GLU A 216 -5.34 -14.26 27.16
N SER A 217 -5.38 -14.25 28.49
CA SER A 217 -5.63 -13.03 29.28
C SER A 217 -4.50 -12.01 29.13
N GLN A 218 -3.25 -12.45 28.97
CA GLN A 218 -2.12 -11.55 28.75
C GLN A 218 -2.19 -10.90 27.36
N LEU A 219 -2.56 -11.65 26.34
CA LEU A 219 -2.80 -11.07 25.01
C LEU A 219 -4.00 -10.12 25.04
N GLU A 220 -5.09 -10.49 25.74
CA GLU A 220 -6.26 -9.63 25.90
C GLU A 220 -5.89 -8.31 26.58
N ALA A 221 -5.13 -8.35 27.67
CA ALA A 221 -4.66 -7.16 28.38
C ALA A 221 -3.78 -6.27 27.48
N LEU A 222 -2.87 -6.87 26.71
CA LEU A 222 -2.03 -6.14 25.73
C LEU A 222 -2.90 -5.50 24.63
N ARG A 223 -3.88 -6.22 24.09
CA ARG A 223 -4.78 -5.69 23.07
C ARG A 223 -5.58 -4.51 23.60
N ILE A 224 -6.13 -4.61 24.83
CA ILE A 224 -6.87 -3.51 25.48
C ILE A 224 -5.96 -2.30 25.70
N SER A 225 -4.72 -2.50 26.15
CA SER A 225 -3.76 -1.41 26.35
C SER A 225 -3.41 -0.68 25.04
N LEU A 226 -3.55 -1.38 23.91
CA LEU A 226 -3.36 -0.85 22.55
C LEU A 226 -4.68 -0.41 21.90
N GLY A 227 -5.78 -0.39 22.69
CA GLY A 227 -7.07 0.08 22.25
C GLY A 227 -7.85 -0.86 21.33
N LYS A 228 -7.53 -2.13 21.31
CA LYS A 228 -8.25 -3.15 20.53
C LYS A 228 -9.34 -3.83 21.38
N THR A 229 -10.33 -4.40 20.72
CA THR A 229 -11.44 -5.08 21.41
C THR A 229 -11.06 -6.50 21.86
N LYS A 230 -11.76 -7.00 22.88
CA LYS A 230 -11.59 -8.36 23.41
C LYS A 230 -11.97 -9.44 22.40
N GLU A 231 -13.02 -9.21 21.62
CA GLU A 231 -13.60 -10.19 20.70
C GLU A 231 -12.59 -10.69 19.65
N GLY A 232 -11.60 -9.87 19.31
CA GLY A 232 -10.54 -10.23 18.36
C GLY A 232 -9.47 -11.17 18.91
N THR A 233 -9.37 -11.39 20.25
CA THR A 233 -8.26 -12.14 20.88
C THR A 233 -8.19 -13.59 20.39
N LYS A 234 -9.31 -14.30 20.42
CA LYS A 234 -9.38 -15.72 19.98
C LYS A 234 -9.05 -15.87 18.50
N ASN A 235 -9.55 -14.96 17.68
CA ASN A 235 -9.25 -14.97 16.25
C ASN A 235 -7.75 -14.72 15.97
N GLN A 236 -7.13 -13.82 16.74
CA GLN A 236 -5.70 -13.56 16.64
C GLN A 236 -4.86 -14.77 17.05
N LEU A 237 -5.20 -15.43 18.16
CA LEU A 237 -4.53 -16.67 18.59
C LEU A 237 -4.66 -17.77 17.54
N TYR A 238 -5.87 -17.95 16.99
CA TYR A 238 -6.11 -18.91 15.91
C TYR A 238 -5.20 -18.64 14.70
N LYS A 239 -5.11 -17.39 14.24
CA LYS A 239 -4.24 -16.99 13.13
C LYS A 239 -2.78 -17.31 13.43
N TRP A 240 -2.27 -16.98 14.62
CA TRP A 240 -0.89 -17.21 14.99
C TRP A 240 -0.53 -18.69 15.11
N VAL A 241 -1.44 -19.51 15.62
CA VAL A 241 -1.29 -20.99 15.64
C VAL A 241 -1.24 -21.54 14.21
N HIS A 242 -2.18 -21.10 13.36
CA HIS A 242 -2.25 -21.53 11.95
C HIS A 242 -0.99 -21.14 11.16
N ARG A 243 -0.42 -19.97 11.43
CA ARG A 243 0.84 -19.47 10.84
C ARG A 243 2.09 -20.07 11.49
N LYS A 244 1.94 -20.93 12.50
CA LYS A 244 3.04 -21.53 13.26
C LYS A 244 3.94 -20.53 13.99
N PHE A 245 3.46 -19.33 14.29
CA PHE A 245 4.20 -18.38 15.13
C PHE A 245 4.21 -18.78 16.58
N ILE A 246 3.15 -19.47 17.03
CA ILE A 246 2.98 -19.97 18.39
C ILE A 246 2.45 -21.40 18.35
N THR A 247 2.71 -22.15 19.44
CA THR A 247 2.10 -23.45 19.72
C THR A 247 1.25 -23.34 20.98
N TYR A 248 0.15 -24.09 21.03
CA TYR A 248 -0.73 -24.16 22.21
C TYR A 248 -0.53 -25.48 22.94
N SER A 249 -0.38 -25.43 24.26
CA SER A 249 -0.34 -26.61 25.13
C SER A 249 -1.66 -26.72 25.93
N PRO A 250 -2.51 -27.71 25.65
CA PRO A 250 -3.76 -27.90 26.38
C PRO A 250 -3.54 -28.22 27.89
N GLN A 251 -2.39 -28.83 28.21
CA GLN A 251 -2.06 -29.22 29.60
C GLN A 251 -1.79 -28.00 30.50
N THR A 252 -1.15 -27.00 29.96
CA THR A 252 -0.76 -25.79 30.71
C THR A 252 -1.65 -24.59 30.41
N GLY A 253 -2.46 -24.63 29.35
CA GLY A 253 -3.25 -23.50 28.87
C GLY A 253 -2.43 -22.34 28.31
N LEU A 254 -1.14 -22.58 28.00
CA LEU A 254 -0.22 -21.57 27.53
C LEU A 254 0.06 -21.68 26.03
N TYR A 255 0.28 -20.52 25.44
CA TYR A 255 0.82 -20.35 24.09
C TYR A 255 2.30 -20.05 24.17
N THR A 256 3.12 -20.71 23.37
CA THR A 256 4.57 -20.53 23.34
C THR A 256 5.04 -20.15 21.95
N LYS A 257 5.89 -19.13 21.84
CA LYS A 257 6.49 -18.69 20.59
C LYS A 257 7.35 -19.79 19.98
N THR A 258 7.23 -20.02 18.67
CA THR A 258 8.02 -21.03 17.97
C THR A 258 9.41 -20.55 17.65
N GLN A 259 10.32 -21.48 17.36
CA GLN A 259 11.67 -21.17 16.90
C GLN A 259 11.69 -20.51 15.52
N GLU A 260 10.68 -20.74 14.68
CA GLU A 260 10.52 -20.08 13.39
C GLU A 260 10.23 -18.59 13.54
N TYR A 261 9.55 -18.21 14.63
CA TYR A 261 9.29 -16.82 14.96
C TYR A 261 10.50 -16.13 15.62
N LEU A 262 11.33 -16.86 16.38
CA LEU A 262 12.45 -16.31 17.12
C LEU A 262 13.74 -16.16 16.27
N LYS A 263 13.74 -16.65 15.02
CA LYS A 263 14.81 -16.46 14.04
C LYS A 263 14.63 -15.16 13.26
#